data_11769abcdaffa262758bddcd517c4b7d
#
_entry.id   11769abcdaffa262758bddcd517c4b7d
#
_cell.length_a   1.000
_cell.length_b   1.000
_cell.length_c   1.000
_cell.angle_alpha   90.00
_cell.angle_beta   90.00
_cell.angle_gamma   90.00
#
_symmetry.space_group_name_H-M   'P 1'
#
loop_
_entity.id
_entity.type
_entity.pdbx_description
1 polymer ?
#
loop_
_entity_poly.entity_id
_entity_poly.type
_entity_poly.pdbx_seq_one_letter_code
_entity_poly.pdbx_strand_id
1 'polypeptide(L)'
;MRSMMIAALAALLAACGQPQAPKVEPEFGQKVRAYLLANPEVLIEVSNALKEKQARQSIGAYRQQLERDPRDRVLNPNGKITVVELFDYNCGYCKLIAPQILELARTHPQVRFVFKDMVIFGETSEYAAAAAALAKTPEQYIALHRAFMAAKPLNDEVATRIMRDNGIDPAAARREQTSAARQKYLKEVHGIANGLAIDGTPAFIIGDTLIPGADPEALKAAIAAELRKKG
;
A
#
# COMPACT_ATOMS: atom_id res chain seq x y z
N MET A 1 62.62 -19.96 -37.23
CA MET A 1 61.74 -20.81 -36.39
C MET A 1 61.01 -19.98 -35.38
N ARG A 2 60.09 -19.14 -35.84
CA ARG A 2 59.21 -18.27 -34.94
C ARG A 2 57.97 -17.81 -35.75
N SER A 3 57.08 -18.72 -36.13
CA SER A 3 55.83 -18.34 -36.81
C SER A 3 54.86 -19.52 -36.92
N MET A 4 54.48 -20.15 -35.79
CA MET A 4 53.51 -21.24 -35.82
C MET A 4 52.86 -21.43 -34.41
N MET A 5 52.36 -20.39 -33.78
CA MET A 5 51.64 -20.54 -32.49
C MET A 5 50.59 -19.42 -32.23
N ILE A 6 49.86 -18.92 -33.25
CA ILE A 6 48.79 -17.96 -33.09
C ILE A 6 47.56 -18.35 -33.93
N ALA A 7 47.10 -19.58 -33.85
CA ALA A 7 45.90 -20.00 -34.62
C ALA A 7 44.98 -20.97 -33.84
N ALA A 8 45.01 -20.96 -32.50
CA ALA A 8 44.20 -21.91 -31.72
C ALA A 8 43.37 -21.29 -30.58
N LEU A 9 43.05 -19.98 -30.62
CA LEU A 9 42.28 -19.34 -29.51
C LEU A 9 41.02 -18.58 -29.95
N ALA A 10 40.46 -18.85 -31.12
CA ALA A 10 39.30 -18.14 -31.66
C ALA A 10 38.01 -18.99 -31.82
N ALA A 11 37.92 -20.17 -31.19
CA ALA A 11 36.80 -21.10 -31.41
C ALA A 11 35.93 -21.41 -30.17
N LEU A 12 35.95 -20.59 -29.10
CA LEU A 12 35.21 -20.87 -27.85
C LEU A 12 34.17 -19.82 -27.44
N LEU A 13 33.74 -18.93 -28.33
CA LEU A 13 32.75 -17.87 -28.01
C LEU A 13 31.37 -17.99 -28.72
N ALA A 14 30.98 -19.17 -29.16
CA ALA A 14 29.70 -19.36 -29.89
C ALA A 14 28.76 -20.37 -29.22
N ALA A 15 28.59 -20.32 -27.88
CA ALA A 15 27.64 -21.21 -27.19
C ALA A 15 26.79 -20.45 -26.16
N CYS A 16 26.40 -19.17 -26.43
CA CYS A 16 25.24 -18.57 -25.78
C CYS A 16 24.01 -18.90 -26.61
N GLY A 17 23.47 -20.11 -26.42
CA GLY A 17 22.18 -20.49 -26.97
C GLY A 17 21.10 -19.54 -26.42
N GLN A 18 20.57 -18.64 -27.26
CA GLN A 18 19.35 -17.95 -26.96
C GLN A 18 18.24 -18.97 -26.69
N PRO A 19 17.44 -18.84 -25.62
CA PRO A 19 16.30 -19.72 -25.41
C PRO A 19 15.39 -19.60 -26.63
N GLN A 20 15.33 -20.65 -27.44
CA GLN A 20 14.39 -20.69 -28.56
C GLN A 20 12.99 -20.68 -27.99
N ALA A 21 12.19 -19.69 -28.38
CA ALA A 21 10.76 -19.67 -28.07
C ALA A 21 10.14 -21.01 -28.59
N PRO A 22 9.26 -21.64 -27.83
CA PRO A 22 8.62 -22.88 -28.25
C PRO A 22 7.96 -22.66 -29.61
N LYS A 23 8.28 -23.54 -30.59
CA LYS A 23 7.67 -23.51 -31.92
C LYS A 23 6.17 -23.82 -31.75
N VAL A 24 5.33 -22.81 -31.85
CA VAL A 24 3.88 -22.99 -31.87
C VAL A 24 3.47 -23.47 -33.26
N GLU A 25 2.74 -24.56 -33.31
CA GLU A 25 2.15 -25.05 -34.54
C GLU A 25 1.29 -23.94 -35.19
N PRO A 26 1.46 -23.64 -36.52
CA PRO A 26 0.72 -22.55 -37.18
C PRO A 26 -0.79 -22.68 -37.06
N GLU A 27 -1.33 -23.89 -37.12
CA GLU A 27 -2.75 -24.18 -36.97
C GLU A 27 -3.26 -23.87 -35.55
N PHE A 28 -2.46 -24.18 -34.50
CA PHE A 28 -2.78 -23.82 -33.12
C PHE A 28 -2.81 -22.31 -32.94
N GLY A 29 -1.85 -21.60 -33.50
CA GLY A 29 -1.80 -20.12 -33.43
C GLY A 29 -3.02 -19.49 -34.11
N GLN A 30 -3.49 -20.02 -35.25
CA GLN A 30 -4.69 -19.54 -35.89
C GLN A 30 -5.97 -19.81 -35.06
N LYS A 31 -6.09 -20.97 -34.43
CA LYS A 31 -7.19 -21.30 -33.53
C LYS A 31 -7.25 -20.37 -32.33
N VAL A 32 -6.09 -20.11 -31.67
CA VAL A 32 -5.99 -19.17 -30.56
C VAL A 32 -6.41 -17.76 -30.99
N ARG A 33 -5.91 -17.30 -32.17
CA ARG A 33 -6.29 -16.00 -32.69
C ARG A 33 -7.80 -15.88 -32.96
N ALA A 34 -8.38 -16.89 -33.60
CA ALA A 34 -9.81 -16.91 -33.88
C ALA A 34 -10.65 -16.91 -32.60
N TYR A 35 -10.24 -17.70 -31.60
CA TYR A 35 -10.89 -17.74 -30.30
C TYR A 35 -10.84 -16.37 -29.57
N LEU A 36 -9.69 -15.75 -29.52
CA LEU A 36 -9.53 -14.44 -28.87
C LEU A 36 -10.29 -13.32 -29.60
N LEU A 37 -10.39 -13.38 -30.92
CA LEU A 37 -11.20 -12.41 -31.67
C LEU A 37 -12.71 -12.62 -31.48
N ALA A 38 -13.13 -13.87 -31.25
CA ALA A 38 -14.53 -14.21 -30.94
C ALA A 38 -14.89 -13.93 -29.46
N ASN A 39 -13.88 -13.90 -28.54
CA ASN A 39 -14.06 -13.73 -27.10
C ASN A 39 -13.01 -12.71 -26.56
N PRO A 40 -13.11 -11.43 -26.95
CA PRO A 40 -12.09 -10.41 -26.59
C PRO A 40 -12.00 -10.16 -25.08
N GLU A 41 -13.06 -10.44 -24.32
CA GLU A 41 -13.12 -10.36 -22.85
C GLU A 41 -12.05 -11.23 -22.17
N VAL A 42 -11.63 -12.33 -22.78
CA VAL A 42 -10.56 -13.20 -22.25
C VAL A 42 -9.25 -12.45 -22.05
N LEU A 43 -8.94 -11.46 -22.89
CA LEU A 43 -7.75 -10.63 -22.72
C LEU A 43 -7.85 -9.75 -21.46
N ILE A 44 -9.04 -9.27 -21.14
CA ILE A 44 -9.31 -8.51 -19.92
C ILE A 44 -9.15 -9.43 -18.69
N GLU A 45 -9.73 -10.63 -18.74
CA GLU A 45 -9.62 -11.62 -17.67
C GLU A 45 -8.16 -12.01 -17.39
N VAL A 46 -7.39 -12.31 -18.44
CA VAL A 46 -5.95 -12.64 -18.32
C VAL A 46 -5.15 -11.46 -17.78
N SER A 47 -5.44 -10.23 -18.27
CA SER A 47 -4.79 -9.02 -17.76
C SER A 47 -5.07 -8.81 -16.26
N ASN A 48 -6.31 -9.00 -15.83
CA ASN A 48 -6.69 -8.87 -14.42
C ASN A 48 -6.01 -9.95 -13.56
N ALA A 49 -6.01 -11.21 -14.02
CA ALA A 49 -5.32 -12.31 -13.33
C ALA A 49 -3.81 -12.05 -13.19
N LEU A 50 -3.17 -11.46 -14.20
CA LEU A 50 -1.76 -11.06 -14.14
C LEU A 50 -1.55 -9.93 -13.11
N LYS A 51 -2.37 -8.89 -13.13
CA LYS A 51 -2.32 -7.79 -12.15
C LYS A 51 -2.49 -8.29 -10.72
N GLU A 52 -3.46 -9.16 -10.48
CA GLU A 52 -3.67 -9.77 -9.16
C GLU A 52 -2.46 -10.60 -8.70
N LYS A 53 -1.87 -11.40 -9.63
CA LYS A 53 -0.66 -12.17 -9.32
C LYS A 53 0.50 -11.25 -8.95
N GLN A 54 0.71 -10.17 -9.70
CA GLN A 54 1.75 -9.19 -9.43
C GLN A 54 1.51 -8.47 -8.10
N ALA A 55 0.27 -8.04 -7.83
CA ALA A 55 -0.11 -7.44 -6.56
C ALA A 55 0.18 -8.36 -5.37
N ARG A 56 -0.21 -9.64 -5.44
CA ARG A 56 0.09 -10.64 -4.40
C ARG A 56 1.59 -10.79 -4.15
N GLN A 57 2.39 -10.85 -5.21
CA GLN A 57 3.85 -10.96 -5.09
C GLN A 57 4.46 -9.71 -4.44
N SER A 58 4.04 -8.52 -4.87
CA SER A 58 4.51 -7.25 -4.32
C SER A 58 4.09 -7.08 -2.86
N ILE A 59 2.81 -7.36 -2.51
CA ILE A 59 2.33 -7.33 -1.12
C ILE A 59 3.16 -8.29 -0.25
N GLY A 60 3.44 -9.50 -0.75
CA GLY A 60 4.27 -10.48 -0.06
C GLY A 60 5.67 -9.95 0.26
N ALA A 61 6.31 -9.26 -0.68
CA ALA A 61 7.62 -8.65 -0.50
C ALA A 61 7.64 -7.54 0.56
N TYR A 62 6.55 -6.76 0.68
CA TYR A 62 6.45 -5.65 1.63
C TYR A 62 5.67 -6.00 2.91
N ARG A 63 5.23 -7.25 3.10
CA ARG A 63 4.32 -7.65 4.20
C ARG A 63 4.82 -7.23 5.57
N GLN A 64 6.10 -7.42 5.86
CA GLN A 64 6.69 -7.04 7.15
C GLN A 64 6.56 -5.53 7.40
N GLN A 65 6.89 -4.72 6.40
CA GLN A 65 6.80 -3.26 6.49
C GLN A 65 5.35 -2.76 6.51
N LEU A 66 4.44 -3.45 5.81
CA LEU A 66 3.03 -3.12 5.78
C LEU A 66 2.35 -3.38 7.12
N GLU A 67 2.61 -4.55 7.71
CA GLU A 67 1.83 -5.00 8.85
C GLU A 67 2.53 -4.84 10.19
N ARG A 68 3.87 -4.76 10.24
CA ARG A 68 4.64 -4.91 11.48
C ARG A 68 5.64 -3.77 11.75
N ASP A 69 5.53 -2.66 11.05
CA ASP A 69 6.35 -1.49 11.36
C ASP A 69 5.93 -0.91 12.72
N PRO A 70 6.82 -0.83 13.71
CA PRO A 70 6.48 -0.36 15.05
C PRO A 70 6.15 1.14 15.13
N ARG A 71 6.42 1.88 14.05
CA ARG A 71 6.10 3.32 13.96
C ARG A 71 4.64 3.57 13.55
N ASP A 72 3.97 2.56 13.02
CA ASP A 72 2.56 2.67 12.61
C ASP A 72 1.62 2.75 13.80
N ARG A 73 0.49 3.39 13.60
CA ARG A 73 -0.61 3.36 14.55
C ARG A 73 -1.48 2.14 14.31
N VAL A 74 -1.81 1.45 15.39
CA VAL A 74 -2.51 0.18 15.33
C VAL A 74 -3.71 0.20 16.27
N LEU A 75 -4.88 -0.19 15.74
CA LEU A 75 -6.04 -0.54 16.54
C LEU A 75 -6.25 -2.05 16.51
N ASN A 76 -6.77 -2.60 17.61
CA ASN A 76 -6.99 -4.03 17.78
C ASN A 76 -5.72 -4.88 17.53
N PRO A 77 -4.61 -4.66 18.26
CA PRO A 77 -3.31 -5.27 17.96
C PRO A 77 -3.33 -6.82 17.93
N ASN A 78 -4.30 -7.44 18.61
CA ASN A 78 -4.48 -8.89 18.70
C ASN A 78 -5.44 -9.47 17.64
N GLY A 79 -5.90 -8.65 16.68
CA GLY A 79 -6.79 -9.11 15.61
C GLY A 79 -6.16 -10.21 14.76
N LYS A 80 -6.98 -11.19 14.36
CA LYS A 80 -6.57 -12.37 13.57
C LYS A 80 -6.18 -12.05 12.14
N ILE A 81 -6.81 -11.01 11.56
CA ILE A 81 -6.51 -10.50 10.22
C ILE A 81 -6.07 -9.05 10.31
N THR A 82 -5.28 -8.60 9.34
CA THR A 82 -4.80 -7.22 9.29
C THR A 82 -5.39 -6.47 8.09
N VAL A 83 -5.91 -5.28 8.35
CA VAL A 83 -6.23 -4.26 7.36
C VAL A 83 -5.18 -3.17 7.48
N VAL A 84 -4.46 -2.88 6.41
CA VAL A 84 -3.53 -1.74 6.33
C VAL A 84 -4.19 -0.66 5.52
N GLU A 85 -4.27 0.55 6.06
CA GLU A 85 -4.74 1.75 5.35
C GLU A 85 -3.56 2.68 5.09
N LEU A 86 -3.32 3.00 3.82
CA LEU A 86 -2.47 4.11 3.41
C LEU A 86 -3.36 5.33 3.21
N PHE A 87 -3.11 6.40 3.94
CA PHE A 87 -4.02 7.55 3.97
C PHE A 87 -3.29 8.89 4.10
N ASP A 88 -4.03 10.00 3.83
CA ASP A 88 -3.59 11.37 4.05
C ASP A 88 -4.71 12.18 4.71
N TYR A 89 -4.37 13.02 5.68
CA TYR A 89 -5.34 13.82 6.45
C TYR A 89 -6.04 14.91 5.62
N ASN A 90 -5.49 15.34 4.48
CA ASN A 90 -6.15 16.29 3.57
C ASN A 90 -6.80 15.62 2.35
N CYS A 91 -6.71 14.29 2.23
CA CYS A 91 -7.41 13.56 1.20
C CYS A 91 -8.93 13.54 1.45
N GLY A 92 -9.71 14.05 0.49
CA GLY A 92 -11.18 14.10 0.60
C GLY A 92 -11.83 12.71 0.74
N TYR A 93 -11.33 11.72 0.01
CA TYR A 93 -11.82 10.33 0.08
C TYR A 93 -11.42 9.63 1.39
N CYS A 94 -10.24 9.93 1.96
CA CYS A 94 -9.87 9.46 3.29
C CYS A 94 -10.82 10.02 4.35
N LYS A 95 -11.13 11.32 4.28
CA LYS A 95 -12.11 11.97 5.18
C LYS A 95 -13.50 11.34 5.07
N LEU A 96 -13.90 10.92 3.88
CA LEU A 96 -15.20 10.30 3.64
C LEU A 96 -15.30 8.92 4.30
N ILE A 97 -14.27 8.10 4.20
CA ILE A 97 -14.30 6.70 4.68
C ILE A 97 -13.88 6.55 6.15
N ALA A 98 -13.13 7.51 6.72
CA ALA A 98 -12.57 7.41 8.07
C ALA A 98 -13.59 7.08 9.18
N PRO A 99 -14.83 7.65 9.20
CA PRO A 99 -15.82 7.26 10.19
C PRO A 99 -16.17 5.77 10.14
N GLN A 100 -16.22 5.19 8.93
CA GLN A 100 -16.55 3.78 8.73
C GLN A 100 -15.39 2.88 9.17
N ILE A 101 -14.13 3.28 8.90
CA ILE A 101 -12.94 2.54 9.36
C ILE A 101 -12.90 2.49 10.88
N LEU A 102 -13.12 3.61 11.56
CA LEU A 102 -13.16 3.66 13.02
C LEU A 102 -14.31 2.84 13.59
N GLU A 103 -15.47 2.82 12.93
CA GLU A 103 -16.61 1.99 13.35
C GLU A 103 -16.33 0.51 13.12
N LEU A 104 -15.70 0.13 12.01
CA LEU A 104 -15.25 -1.25 11.78
C LEU A 104 -14.21 -1.69 12.83
N ALA A 105 -13.26 -0.82 13.19
CA ALA A 105 -12.29 -1.14 14.24
C ALA A 105 -12.97 -1.34 15.61
N ARG A 106 -14.01 -0.57 15.91
CA ARG A 106 -14.77 -0.69 17.16
C ARG A 106 -15.63 -1.96 17.22
N THR A 107 -16.26 -2.34 16.10
CA THR A 107 -17.23 -3.45 16.04
C THR A 107 -16.60 -4.80 15.69
N HIS A 108 -15.36 -4.82 15.18
CA HIS A 108 -14.66 -6.01 14.76
C HIS A 108 -13.31 -6.16 15.47
N PRO A 109 -13.28 -6.49 16.77
CA PRO A 109 -12.02 -6.61 17.54
C PRO A 109 -11.09 -7.72 17.01
N GLN A 110 -11.61 -8.65 16.22
CA GLN A 110 -10.84 -9.67 15.52
C GLN A 110 -10.08 -9.17 14.29
N VAL A 111 -10.28 -7.90 13.90
CA VAL A 111 -9.59 -7.23 12.79
C VAL A 111 -8.60 -6.20 13.35
N ARG A 112 -7.34 -6.38 13.02
CA ARG A 112 -6.25 -5.46 13.33
C ARG A 112 -6.15 -4.40 12.25
N PHE A 113 -6.23 -3.12 12.62
CA PHE A 113 -6.09 -2.00 11.69
C PHE A 113 -4.72 -1.34 11.87
N VAL A 114 -3.98 -1.19 10.79
CA VAL A 114 -2.69 -0.50 10.71
C VAL A 114 -2.87 0.75 9.87
N PHE A 115 -2.49 1.90 10.41
CA PHE A 115 -2.60 3.21 9.76
C PHE A 115 -1.22 3.68 9.33
N LYS A 116 -1.03 3.87 8.01
CA LYS A 116 0.21 4.35 7.40
C LYS A 116 0.01 5.72 6.77
N ASP A 117 0.79 6.68 7.24
CA ASP A 117 0.76 8.05 6.71
C ASP A 117 1.42 8.11 5.32
N MET A 118 0.63 8.01 4.27
CA MET A 118 1.04 8.27 2.90
C MET A 118 0.73 9.72 2.54
N VAL A 119 1.60 10.63 2.99
CA VAL A 119 1.38 12.07 2.82
C VAL A 119 1.63 12.49 1.38
N ILE A 120 0.58 12.98 0.70
CA ILE A 120 0.61 13.44 -0.69
C ILE A 120 0.00 14.84 -0.87
N PHE A 121 -0.65 15.40 0.18
CA PHE A 121 -1.33 16.69 0.12
C PHE A 121 -0.61 17.80 0.93
N GLY A 122 0.73 17.73 1.00
CA GLY A 122 1.59 18.83 1.44
C GLY A 122 1.82 18.94 2.95
N GLU A 123 2.45 20.04 3.34
CA GLU A 123 3.03 20.25 4.68
C GLU A 123 2.03 20.17 5.83
N THR A 124 0.80 20.62 5.64
CA THR A 124 -0.23 20.51 6.69
C THR A 124 -0.61 19.06 6.96
N SER A 125 -0.62 18.20 5.93
CA SER A 125 -0.82 16.76 6.11
C SER A 125 0.34 16.13 6.87
N GLU A 126 1.59 16.51 6.58
CA GLU A 126 2.77 16.08 7.34
C GLU A 126 2.69 16.50 8.80
N TYR A 127 2.24 17.75 9.06
CA TYR A 127 2.10 18.29 10.40
C TYR A 127 1.05 17.53 11.21
N ALA A 128 -0.12 17.27 10.61
CA ALA A 128 -1.15 16.46 11.25
C ALA A 128 -0.69 15.01 11.52
N ALA A 129 0.00 14.41 10.56
CA ALA A 129 0.57 13.07 10.68
C ALA A 129 1.66 12.99 11.76
N ALA A 130 2.51 14.02 11.88
CA ALA A 130 3.49 14.13 12.95
C ALA A 130 2.83 14.26 14.33
N ALA A 131 1.75 15.03 14.43
CA ALA A 131 0.98 15.15 15.66
C ALA A 131 0.34 13.81 16.07
N ALA A 132 -0.28 13.09 15.12
CA ALA A 132 -0.85 11.78 15.38
C ALA A 132 0.20 10.75 15.82
N ALA A 133 1.43 10.86 15.29
CA ALA A 133 2.57 10.04 15.72
C ALA A 133 2.97 10.27 17.18
N LEU A 134 2.68 11.41 17.78
CA LEU A 134 2.95 11.72 19.18
C LEU A 134 1.87 11.24 20.16
N ALA A 135 0.76 10.69 19.67
CA ALA A 135 -0.28 10.14 20.54
C ALA A 135 0.28 9.03 21.42
N LYS A 136 -0.02 9.10 22.73
CA LYS A 136 0.52 8.17 23.73
C LYS A 136 -0.37 6.95 23.97
N THR A 137 -1.65 7.07 23.66
CA THR A 137 -2.63 5.99 23.82
C THR A 137 -3.47 5.82 22.54
N PRO A 138 -4.06 4.63 22.33
CA PRO A 138 -4.98 4.42 21.21
C PRO A 138 -6.15 5.40 21.20
N GLU A 139 -6.70 5.75 22.37
CA GLU A 139 -7.83 6.69 22.51
C GLU A 139 -7.43 8.09 22.06
N GLN A 140 -6.24 8.56 22.45
CA GLN A 140 -5.70 9.85 22.02
C GLN A 140 -5.48 9.87 20.50
N TYR A 141 -4.95 8.77 19.95
CA TYR A 141 -4.80 8.63 18.49
C TYR A 141 -6.16 8.70 17.77
N ILE A 142 -7.16 7.93 18.25
CA ILE A 142 -8.51 7.92 17.66
C ILE A 142 -9.15 9.32 17.70
N ALA A 143 -8.99 10.05 18.81
CA ALA A 143 -9.52 11.39 18.96
C ALA A 143 -8.88 12.36 17.95
N LEU A 144 -7.54 12.37 17.85
CA LEU A 144 -6.80 13.16 16.87
C LEU A 144 -7.17 12.80 15.43
N HIS A 145 -7.12 11.51 15.10
CA HIS A 145 -7.44 11.01 13.77
C HIS A 145 -8.86 11.43 13.34
N ARG A 146 -9.84 11.23 14.21
CA ARG A 146 -11.22 11.65 13.96
C ARG A 146 -11.32 13.16 13.75
N ALA A 147 -10.67 13.97 14.59
CA ALA A 147 -10.74 15.42 14.51
C ALA A 147 -10.07 15.96 13.22
N PHE A 148 -8.90 15.43 12.85
CA PHE A 148 -8.22 15.79 11.60
C PHE A 148 -9.04 15.38 10.37
N MET A 149 -9.60 14.16 10.35
CA MET A 149 -10.44 13.70 9.23
C MET A 149 -11.75 14.47 9.12
N ALA A 150 -12.34 14.95 10.23
CA ALA A 150 -13.55 15.76 10.20
C ALA A 150 -13.31 17.20 9.74
N ALA A 151 -12.10 17.73 9.87
CA ALA A 151 -11.78 19.12 9.56
C ALA A 151 -11.85 19.42 8.05
N LYS A 152 -12.63 20.44 7.68
CA LYS A 152 -12.82 20.93 6.30
C LYS A 152 -12.89 22.46 6.29
N PRO A 153 -11.83 23.19 5.91
CA PRO A 153 -10.49 22.68 5.53
C PRO A 153 -9.66 22.26 6.76
N LEU A 154 -8.67 21.39 6.52
CA LEU A 154 -7.60 21.17 7.47
C LEU A 154 -6.39 22.02 7.02
N ASN A 155 -6.15 23.10 7.74
CA ASN A 155 -4.98 23.97 7.60
C ASN A 155 -4.18 23.99 8.91
N ASP A 156 -3.05 24.66 8.94
CA ASP A 156 -2.15 24.70 10.09
C ASP A 156 -2.78 25.27 11.37
N GLU A 157 -3.65 26.28 11.22
CA GLU A 157 -4.37 26.88 12.36
C GLU A 157 -5.34 25.86 12.96
N VAL A 158 -6.16 25.22 12.12
CA VAL A 158 -7.12 24.19 12.53
C VAL A 158 -6.39 22.99 13.12
N ALA A 159 -5.31 22.54 12.50
CA ALA A 159 -4.49 21.44 13.01
C ALA A 159 -3.91 21.76 14.38
N THR A 160 -3.36 22.97 14.56
CA THR A 160 -2.81 23.44 15.83
C THR A 160 -3.87 23.47 16.95
N ARG A 161 -5.08 23.93 16.66
CA ARG A 161 -6.20 23.90 17.61
C ARG A 161 -6.57 22.47 18.00
N ILE A 162 -6.76 21.58 17.01
CA ILE A 162 -7.06 20.16 17.25
C ILE A 162 -6.00 19.50 18.13
N MET A 163 -4.72 19.79 17.90
CA MET A 163 -3.61 19.28 18.72
C MET A 163 -3.75 19.70 20.18
N ARG A 164 -3.96 21.00 20.43
CA ARG A 164 -4.13 21.54 21.80
C ARG A 164 -5.32 20.90 22.51
N ASP A 165 -6.46 20.81 21.81
CA ASP A 165 -7.70 20.23 22.34
C ASP A 165 -7.54 18.75 22.70
N ASN A 166 -6.55 18.05 22.09
CA ASN A 166 -6.26 16.65 22.33
C ASN A 166 -4.93 16.41 23.09
N GLY A 167 -4.37 17.45 23.71
CA GLY A 167 -3.20 17.32 24.59
C GLY A 167 -1.87 17.06 23.86
N ILE A 168 -1.77 17.45 22.59
CA ILE A 168 -0.51 17.42 21.82
C ILE A 168 0.08 18.83 21.78
N ASP A 169 1.37 18.94 22.12
CA ASP A 169 2.15 20.19 21.95
C ASP A 169 2.41 20.45 20.46
N PRO A 170 1.87 21.54 19.88
CA PRO A 170 2.10 21.90 18.48
C PRO A 170 3.59 22.09 18.13
N ALA A 171 4.40 22.58 19.09
CA ALA A 171 5.83 22.73 18.86
C ALA A 171 6.54 21.37 18.81
N ALA A 172 6.12 20.40 19.61
CA ALA A 172 6.61 19.03 19.50
C ALA A 172 6.23 18.40 18.16
N ALA A 173 4.99 18.63 17.69
CA ALA A 173 4.55 18.12 16.38
C ALA A 173 5.38 18.73 15.23
N ARG A 174 5.76 20.02 15.30
CA ARG A 174 6.66 20.62 14.30
C ARG A 174 8.07 20.03 14.35
N ARG A 175 8.61 19.77 15.53
CA ARG A 175 9.90 19.08 15.67
C ARG A 175 9.84 17.66 15.12
N GLU A 176 8.76 16.94 15.43
CA GLU A 176 8.54 15.58 14.88
C GLU A 176 8.42 15.61 13.37
N GLN A 177 7.64 16.52 12.78
CA GLN A 177 7.48 16.69 11.34
C GLN A 177 8.82 16.78 10.62
N THR A 178 9.76 17.55 11.15
CA THR A 178 11.08 17.78 10.53
C THR A 178 12.16 16.81 11.01
N SER A 179 11.83 15.87 11.91
CA SER A 179 12.79 14.89 12.41
C SER A 179 13.29 13.97 11.30
N ALA A 180 14.58 13.63 11.33
CA ALA A 180 15.14 12.68 10.35
C ALA A 180 14.45 11.32 10.39
N ALA A 181 13.99 10.88 11.57
CA ALA A 181 13.28 9.62 11.74
C ALA A 181 11.90 9.66 11.04
N ARG A 182 11.17 10.77 11.20
CA ARG A 182 9.86 10.95 10.55
C ARG A 182 9.98 11.05 9.04
N GLN A 183 10.92 11.85 8.55
CA GLN A 183 11.15 11.99 7.10
C GLN A 183 11.58 10.68 6.46
N LYS A 184 12.41 9.89 7.15
CA LYS A 184 12.77 8.54 6.70
C LYS A 184 11.54 7.64 6.64
N TYR A 185 10.69 7.64 7.66
CA TYR A 185 9.44 6.86 7.68
C TYR A 185 8.53 7.20 6.49
N LEU A 186 8.25 8.50 6.26
CA LEU A 186 7.41 8.93 5.14
C LEU A 186 7.99 8.49 3.79
N LYS A 187 9.30 8.63 3.59
CA LYS A 187 9.99 8.16 2.39
C LYS A 187 9.85 6.65 2.19
N GLU A 188 9.95 5.87 3.27
CA GLU A 188 9.77 4.40 3.21
C GLU A 188 8.33 4.02 2.87
N VAL A 189 7.33 4.70 3.44
CA VAL A 189 5.91 4.49 3.08
C VAL A 189 5.66 4.80 1.61
N HIS A 190 6.21 5.91 1.07
CA HIS A 190 6.15 6.21 -0.36
C HIS A 190 6.85 5.15 -1.21
N GLY A 191 7.99 4.62 -0.75
CA GLY A 191 8.70 3.52 -1.42
C GLY A 191 7.85 2.25 -1.52
N ILE A 192 7.15 1.90 -0.45
CA ILE A 192 6.19 0.78 -0.42
C ILE A 192 5.03 1.05 -1.37
N ALA A 193 4.41 2.24 -1.31
CA ALA A 193 3.31 2.61 -2.19
C ALA A 193 3.69 2.50 -3.67
N ASN A 194 4.87 3.02 -4.06
CA ASN A 194 5.41 2.89 -5.41
C ASN A 194 5.64 1.43 -5.82
N GLY A 195 6.21 0.61 -4.92
CA GLY A 195 6.44 -0.83 -5.16
C GLY A 195 5.15 -1.64 -5.33
N LEU A 196 4.03 -1.13 -4.81
CA LEU A 196 2.68 -1.69 -4.94
C LEU A 196 1.85 -1.04 -6.04
N ALA A 197 2.42 -0.09 -6.79
CA ALA A 197 1.72 0.74 -7.78
C ALA A 197 0.49 1.47 -7.19
N ILE A 198 0.60 1.93 -5.94
CA ILE A 198 -0.40 2.76 -5.26
C ILE A 198 -0.06 4.23 -5.56
N ASP A 199 -0.92 4.91 -6.28
CA ASP A 199 -0.74 6.28 -6.76
C ASP A 199 -1.65 7.31 -6.04
N GLY A 200 -2.48 6.86 -5.11
CA GLY A 200 -3.40 7.71 -4.37
C GLY A 200 -3.88 7.13 -3.04
N THR A 201 -4.59 7.97 -2.29
CA THR A 201 -5.20 7.63 -1.00
C THR A 201 -6.72 7.79 -1.03
N PRO A 202 -7.46 7.02 -0.21
CA PRO A 202 -6.97 5.90 0.58
C PRO A 202 -6.64 4.68 -0.29
N ALA A 203 -5.79 3.79 0.22
CA ALA A 203 -5.61 2.46 -0.32
C ALA A 203 -5.60 1.45 0.84
N PHE A 204 -6.25 0.31 0.65
CA PHE A 204 -6.34 -0.72 1.69
C PHE A 204 -5.67 -2.00 1.23
N ILE A 205 -4.97 -2.67 2.15
CA ILE A 205 -4.36 -3.97 1.91
C ILE A 205 -4.89 -4.92 2.96
N ILE A 206 -5.47 -6.05 2.51
CA ILE A 206 -6.06 -7.09 3.35
C ILE A 206 -5.63 -8.44 2.81
N GLY A 207 -4.82 -9.17 3.58
CA GLY A 207 -4.20 -10.40 3.07
C GLY A 207 -3.35 -10.10 1.83
N ASP A 208 -3.73 -10.67 0.69
CA ASP A 208 -3.08 -10.47 -0.60
C ASP A 208 -3.87 -9.54 -1.55
N THR A 209 -4.87 -8.86 -1.03
CA THR A 209 -5.77 -8.02 -1.81
C THR A 209 -5.44 -6.54 -1.58
N LEU A 210 -5.26 -5.79 -2.67
CA LEU A 210 -5.19 -4.34 -2.70
C LEU A 210 -6.54 -3.77 -3.16
N ILE A 211 -7.09 -2.84 -2.38
CA ILE A 211 -8.32 -2.11 -2.70
C ILE A 211 -7.94 -0.64 -2.83
N PRO A 212 -7.94 -0.07 -4.03
CA PRO A 212 -7.69 1.36 -4.24
C PRO A 212 -8.95 2.17 -3.97
N GLY A 213 -8.78 3.34 -3.36
CA GLY A 213 -9.86 4.30 -3.13
C GLY A 213 -10.79 3.95 -1.96
N ALA A 214 -11.84 4.77 -1.81
CA ALA A 214 -12.80 4.67 -0.72
C ALA A 214 -14.00 3.78 -1.14
N ASP A 215 -13.78 2.47 -1.20
CA ASP A 215 -14.82 1.47 -1.48
C ASP A 215 -15.15 0.66 -0.21
N PRO A 216 -16.17 1.06 0.58
CA PRO A 216 -16.52 0.39 1.81
C PRO A 216 -17.09 -1.01 1.59
N GLU A 217 -17.72 -1.30 0.46
CA GLU A 217 -18.29 -2.61 0.18
C GLU A 217 -17.20 -3.61 -0.19
N ALA A 218 -16.25 -3.21 -1.05
CA ALA A 218 -15.07 -4.03 -1.33
C ALA A 218 -14.26 -4.32 -0.06
N LEU A 219 -14.11 -3.31 0.83
CA LEU A 219 -13.42 -3.46 2.11
C LEU A 219 -14.10 -4.49 3.02
N LYS A 220 -15.42 -4.39 3.22
CA LYS A 220 -16.19 -5.34 4.02
C LYS A 220 -16.12 -6.76 3.44
N ALA A 221 -16.25 -6.87 2.12
CA ALA A 221 -16.16 -8.17 1.42
C ALA A 221 -14.80 -8.83 1.60
N ALA A 222 -13.70 -8.07 1.49
CA ALA A 222 -12.35 -8.56 1.68
C ALA A 222 -12.09 -8.98 3.14
N ILE A 223 -12.55 -8.18 4.12
CA ILE A 223 -12.48 -8.53 5.56
C ILE A 223 -13.21 -9.86 5.80
N ALA A 224 -14.44 -10.00 5.30
CA ALA A 224 -15.22 -11.22 5.47
C ALA A 224 -14.55 -12.43 4.81
N ALA A 225 -13.94 -12.24 3.64
CA ALA A 225 -13.20 -13.30 2.94
C ALA A 225 -11.97 -13.76 3.74
N GLU A 226 -11.18 -12.84 4.29
CA GLU A 226 -10.01 -13.18 5.09
C GLU A 226 -10.37 -13.81 6.44
N LEU A 227 -11.45 -13.38 7.08
CA LEU A 227 -11.94 -14.02 8.31
C LEU A 227 -12.33 -15.47 8.06
N ARG A 228 -13.00 -15.78 6.93
CA ARG A 228 -13.34 -17.18 6.57
C ARG A 228 -12.12 -18.06 6.33
N LYS A 229 -11.01 -17.51 5.85
CA LYS A 229 -9.77 -18.30 5.65
C LYS A 229 -9.05 -18.65 6.96
N LYS A 230 -9.29 -17.87 8.03
CA LYS A 230 -8.59 -18.01 9.32
C LYS A 230 -9.45 -18.50 10.48
N GLY A 231 -10.72 -18.77 10.23
CA GLY A 231 -11.64 -19.43 11.17
C GLY A 231 -11.70 -20.90 10.90
#